data_ab1d5c1990b958e4d5397f2a082dcdfa
#
_entry.id   ab1d5c1990b958e4d5397f2a082dcdfa
#
_cell.length_a   1.000
_cell.length_b   1.000
_cell.length_c   1.000
_cell.angle_alpha   90.00
_cell.angle_beta   90.00
_cell.angle_gamma   90.00
#
_symmetry.space_group_name_H-M   'P 1'
#
loop_
_entity.id
_entity.type
_entity.pdbx_description
1 polymer ?
#
loop_
_entity_poly.entity_id
_entity_poly.type
_entity_poly.pdbx_seq_one_letter_code
_entity_poly.pdbx_strand_id
1 'polypeptide(L)'
;MNRKSLSRILAVVITGALAVGVAASTKPKRPTLGVRVAPRMAFSPVSVIAMADLTGGEDSEAFYCLAIEWDWDDGSKSFQDSDCEPFVEGTKIERRFSSDHYYSRAGNYNIRATLMAQNKVIATNGFRLVVRQGLPTDPRDPGDPGGAADREPS
;
A
#
# COMPACT_ATOMS: atom_id res chain seq x y z
N MET A 1 63.65 68.71 22.77
CA MET A 1 63.49 67.72 23.89
C MET A 1 62.11 67.12 23.84
N ASN A 2 62.13 65.89 23.41
CA ASN A 2 61.29 64.75 23.91
C ASN A 2 59.84 64.99 24.33
N ARG A 3 58.90 64.35 23.67
CA ARG A 3 58.35 63.10 24.23
C ARG A 3 57.34 62.42 23.21
N LYS A 4 57.64 61.19 23.00
CA LYS A 4 56.87 60.24 22.26
C LYS A 4 55.53 59.99 22.94
N SER A 5 54.42 60.11 22.23
CA SER A 5 53.17 59.55 22.68
C SER A 5 52.75 58.37 21.75
N LEU A 6 52.84 57.17 22.31
CA LEU A 6 52.39 55.98 21.69
C LEU A 6 50.85 55.96 21.71
N SER A 7 50.24 56.07 20.53
CA SER A 7 48.81 55.79 20.39
C SER A 7 48.67 54.30 20.21
N ARG A 8 48.07 53.62 21.19
CA ARG A 8 47.70 52.20 21.12
C ARG A 8 46.41 52.05 20.29
N ILE A 9 46.54 51.53 19.07
CA ILE A 9 45.41 51.12 18.26
C ILE A 9 44.97 49.77 18.78
N LEU A 10 43.81 49.73 19.41
CA LEU A 10 43.14 48.50 19.85
C LEU A 10 42.40 47.91 18.64
N ALA A 11 42.99 46.91 18.03
CA ALA A 11 42.34 46.14 16.95
C ALA A 11 41.32 45.16 17.56
N VAL A 12 40.06 45.48 17.45
CA VAL A 12 38.95 44.57 17.77
C VAL A 12 38.80 43.62 16.61
N VAL A 13 39.27 42.39 16.77
CA VAL A 13 39.03 41.28 15.81
C VAL A 13 37.64 40.71 16.13
N ILE A 14 36.66 41.06 15.33
CA ILE A 14 35.32 40.44 15.36
C ILE A 14 35.42 39.14 14.57
N THR A 15 35.63 38.02 15.27
CA THR A 15 35.48 36.66 14.71
C THR A 15 33.99 36.34 14.51
N GLY A 16 33.49 36.63 13.31
CA GLY A 16 32.16 36.17 12.88
C GLY A 16 32.17 34.65 12.67
N ALA A 17 31.57 33.90 13.59
CA ALA A 17 31.30 32.48 13.40
C ALA A 17 30.20 32.31 12.36
N LEU A 18 30.58 31.96 11.14
CA LEU A 18 29.65 31.49 10.11
C LEU A 18 29.15 30.09 10.53
N ALA A 19 27.96 30.05 11.14
CA ALA A 19 27.23 28.81 11.33
C ALA A 19 26.76 28.28 9.96
N VAL A 20 27.54 27.38 9.36
CA VAL A 20 27.14 26.63 8.19
C VAL A 20 26.06 25.65 8.66
N GLY A 21 24.79 26.02 8.46
CA GLY A 21 23.66 25.12 8.67
C GLY A 21 23.78 23.95 7.70
N VAL A 22 24.15 22.77 8.19
CA VAL A 22 24.09 21.52 7.44
C VAL A 22 22.60 21.20 7.26
N ALA A 23 22.04 21.56 6.11
CA ALA A 23 20.74 21.08 5.72
C ALA A 23 20.84 19.55 5.56
N ALA A 24 20.30 18.80 6.53
CA ALA A 24 20.19 17.36 6.43
C ALA A 24 19.26 17.05 5.26
N SER A 25 19.85 16.68 4.12
CA SER A 25 19.11 16.19 2.96
C SER A 25 18.48 14.86 3.34
N THR A 26 17.21 14.87 3.75
CA THR A 26 16.44 13.66 3.98
C THR A 26 16.23 12.97 2.63
N LYS A 27 17.01 11.91 2.40
CA LYS A 27 16.88 11.08 1.20
C LYS A 27 15.43 10.58 1.10
N PRO A 28 14.75 10.79 -0.02
CA PRO A 28 13.37 10.36 -0.17
C PRO A 28 13.25 8.86 0.12
N LYS A 29 12.34 8.50 1.01
CA LYS A 29 12.12 7.11 1.40
C LYS A 29 11.55 6.37 0.19
N ARG A 30 12.20 5.26 -0.19
CA ARG A 30 11.73 4.42 -1.31
C ARG A 30 10.28 4.01 -1.10
N PRO A 31 9.44 4.03 -2.14
CA PRO A 31 8.07 3.57 -2.04
C PRO A 31 8.04 2.08 -1.69
N THR A 32 7.16 1.72 -0.76
CA THR A 32 6.90 0.33 -0.37
C THR A 32 5.40 0.09 -0.31
N LEU A 33 4.96 -1.08 -0.74
CA LEU A 33 3.56 -1.48 -0.74
C LEU A 33 3.32 -2.47 0.39
N GLY A 34 2.44 -2.16 1.34
CA GLY A 34 1.97 -3.09 2.36
C GLY A 34 0.70 -3.77 1.86
N VAL A 35 0.64 -5.11 1.87
CA VAL A 35 -0.56 -5.86 1.48
C VAL A 35 -1.15 -6.58 2.68
N ARG A 36 -2.46 -6.48 2.84
CA ARG A 36 -3.25 -7.15 3.88
C ARG A 36 -4.49 -7.75 3.27
N VAL A 37 -4.93 -8.89 3.80
CA VAL A 37 -6.15 -9.57 3.38
C VAL A 37 -6.98 -9.92 4.61
N ALA A 38 -8.28 -9.75 4.51
CA ALA A 38 -9.23 -10.09 5.54
C ALA A 38 -10.37 -10.95 4.95
N PRO A 39 -10.72 -12.05 5.61
CA PRO A 39 -10.03 -12.68 6.75
C PRO A 39 -8.68 -13.31 6.33
N ARG A 40 -7.74 -13.45 7.26
CA ARG A 40 -6.42 -14.07 6.99
C ARG A 40 -6.48 -15.58 6.79
N MET A 41 -7.51 -16.19 7.32
CA MET A 41 -7.84 -17.61 7.20
C MET A 41 -9.35 -17.74 7.12
N ALA A 42 -9.82 -18.57 6.23
CA ALA A 42 -11.23 -18.75 5.99
C ALA A 42 -11.55 -20.17 5.52
N PHE A 43 -12.84 -20.47 5.40
CA PHE A 43 -13.35 -21.72 4.84
C PHE A 43 -14.03 -21.45 3.51
N SER A 44 -13.74 -22.25 2.52
CA SER A 44 -14.39 -22.16 1.21
C SER A 44 -15.87 -22.57 1.27
N PRO A 45 -16.76 -21.91 0.53
CA PRO A 45 -16.50 -20.71 -0.27
C PRO A 45 -16.37 -19.44 0.58
N VAL A 46 -15.56 -18.45 0.17
CA VAL A 46 -15.33 -17.22 0.93
C VAL A 46 -15.06 -16.02 0.04
N SER A 47 -15.62 -14.86 0.40
CA SER A 47 -15.20 -13.57 -0.09
C SER A 47 -14.16 -12.98 0.83
N VAL A 48 -13.10 -12.45 0.26
CA VAL A 48 -12.01 -11.75 0.97
C VAL A 48 -11.88 -10.33 0.46
N ILE A 49 -11.38 -9.44 1.32
CA ILE A 49 -11.02 -8.07 0.95
C ILE A 49 -9.51 -7.95 1.08
N ALA A 50 -8.85 -7.64 -0.03
CA ALA A 50 -7.44 -7.27 -0.05
C ALA A 50 -7.30 -5.76 -0.01
N MET A 51 -6.31 -5.29 0.75
CA MET A 51 -5.97 -3.87 0.90
C MET A 51 -4.48 -3.70 0.68
N ALA A 52 -4.11 -2.70 -0.10
CA ALA A 52 -2.73 -2.29 -0.34
C ALA A 52 -2.53 -0.85 0.12
N ASP A 53 -1.53 -0.62 0.97
CA ASP A 53 -1.16 0.70 1.46
C ASP A 53 0.23 1.07 0.92
N LEU A 54 0.31 2.17 0.17
CA LEU A 54 1.57 2.73 -0.31
C LEU A 54 2.17 3.62 0.77
N THR A 55 3.41 3.33 1.16
CA THR A 55 4.18 4.13 2.11
C THR A 55 5.51 4.57 1.50
N GLY A 56 5.99 5.76 1.88
CA GLY A 56 7.14 6.38 1.23
C GLY A 56 6.77 7.01 -0.12
N GLY A 57 7.77 7.47 -0.84
CA GLY A 57 7.58 8.35 -2.00
C GLY A 57 7.18 9.76 -1.57
N GLU A 58 7.20 10.68 -2.52
CA GLU A 58 6.79 12.07 -2.33
C GLU A 58 5.37 12.27 -2.85
N ASP A 59 4.66 13.31 -2.38
CA ASP A 59 3.39 13.73 -2.96
C ASP A 59 3.67 14.53 -4.22
N SER A 60 3.96 13.83 -5.31
CA SER A 60 4.36 14.37 -6.60
C SER A 60 3.58 13.70 -7.72
N GLU A 61 3.63 14.28 -8.90
CA GLU A 61 3.00 13.75 -10.10
C GLU A 61 3.38 12.28 -10.38
N ALA A 62 4.60 11.86 -10.01
CA ALA A 62 5.07 10.48 -10.18
C ALA A 62 4.27 9.43 -9.39
N PHE A 63 3.54 9.85 -8.36
CA PHE A 63 2.68 9.00 -7.53
C PHE A 63 1.20 9.36 -7.66
N TYR A 64 0.88 10.24 -8.58
CA TYR A 64 -0.49 10.61 -8.90
C TYR A 64 -1.08 9.62 -9.90
N CYS A 65 -2.38 9.34 -9.77
CA CYS A 65 -3.13 8.50 -10.69
C CYS A 65 -2.51 7.11 -10.90
N LEU A 66 -2.34 6.38 -9.80
CA LEU A 66 -1.76 5.05 -9.82
C LEU A 66 -2.82 4.00 -10.17
N ALA A 67 -2.47 3.07 -11.06
CA ALA A 67 -3.23 1.86 -11.31
C ALA A 67 -2.74 0.72 -10.44
N ILE A 68 -3.62 -0.22 -10.09
CA ILE A 68 -3.27 -1.42 -9.33
C ILE A 68 -3.81 -2.67 -10.03
N GLU A 69 -2.94 -3.68 -10.17
CA GLU A 69 -3.29 -5.04 -10.57
C GLU A 69 -3.22 -5.96 -9.36
N TRP A 70 -4.28 -6.74 -9.17
CA TRP A 70 -4.35 -7.83 -8.22
C TRP A 70 -4.29 -9.15 -8.96
N ASP A 71 -3.34 -10.01 -8.61
CA ASP A 71 -3.24 -11.40 -9.05
C ASP A 71 -3.68 -12.28 -7.87
N TRP A 72 -4.77 -13.01 -8.04
CA TRP A 72 -5.42 -13.77 -6.97
C TRP A 72 -4.88 -15.19 -6.78
N ASP A 73 -3.94 -15.61 -7.65
CA ASP A 73 -3.33 -16.95 -7.62
C ASP A 73 -4.33 -18.11 -7.81
N ASP A 74 -5.47 -17.82 -8.41
CA ASP A 74 -6.49 -18.81 -8.83
C ASP A 74 -6.74 -18.79 -10.34
N GLY A 75 -5.90 -18.09 -11.06
CA GLY A 75 -5.97 -17.85 -12.49
C GLY A 75 -6.74 -16.58 -12.86
N SER A 76 -7.29 -15.86 -11.89
CA SER A 76 -7.99 -14.60 -12.11
C SER A 76 -7.14 -13.40 -11.69
N LYS A 77 -7.46 -12.24 -12.26
CA LYS A 77 -6.87 -10.94 -11.96
C LYS A 77 -7.93 -9.85 -11.90
N SER A 78 -7.70 -8.86 -11.07
CA SER A 78 -8.47 -7.61 -11.06
C SER A 78 -7.55 -6.44 -11.38
N PHE A 79 -8.02 -5.52 -12.17
CA PHE A 79 -7.29 -4.30 -12.53
C PHE A 79 -8.16 -3.08 -12.21
N GLN A 80 -7.59 -2.14 -11.50
CA GLN A 80 -8.21 -0.85 -11.21
C GLN A 80 -7.34 0.22 -11.84
N ASP A 81 -7.85 0.83 -12.89
CA ASP A 81 -7.26 2.02 -13.50
C ASP A 81 -7.89 3.26 -12.86
N SER A 82 -7.13 4.31 -12.75
CA SER A 82 -7.61 5.59 -12.22
C SER A 82 -7.77 6.56 -13.39
N ASP A 83 -9.00 6.96 -13.65
CA ASP A 83 -9.29 8.09 -14.55
C ASP A 83 -9.20 9.38 -13.74
N CYS A 84 -8.09 10.09 -13.90
CA CYS A 84 -7.78 11.26 -13.09
C CYS A 84 -7.69 12.52 -13.94
N GLU A 85 -8.15 13.63 -13.38
CA GLU A 85 -7.89 14.96 -13.90
C GLU A 85 -6.37 15.23 -13.96
N PRO A 86 -5.90 16.17 -14.80
CA PRO A 86 -4.48 16.53 -14.84
C PRO A 86 -3.94 16.91 -13.46
N PHE A 87 -2.72 16.48 -13.15
CA PHE A 87 -2.09 16.76 -11.87
C PHE A 87 -1.94 18.27 -11.62
N VAL A 88 -2.32 18.69 -10.42
CA VAL A 88 -2.11 20.07 -9.92
C VAL A 88 -1.30 19.97 -8.64
N GLU A 89 -0.32 20.85 -8.46
CA GLU A 89 0.51 20.89 -7.25
C GLU A 89 -0.36 21.04 -6.00
N GLY A 90 -0.12 20.20 -5.00
CA GLY A 90 -0.92 20.11 -3.78
C GLY A 90 -2.10 19.13 -3.87
N THR A 91 -2.32 18.45 -5.00
CA THR A 91 -3.31 17.39 -5.10
C THR A 91 -2.96 16.24 -4.16
N LYS A 92 -3.97 15.79 -3.39
CA LYS A 92 -3.81 14.64 -2.49
C LYS A 92 -3.61 13.36 -3.29
N ILE A 93 -2.54 12.65 -2.98
CA ILE A 93 -2.22 11.36 -3.60
C ILE A 93 -2.99 10.24 -2.92
N GLU A 94 -3.66 9.40 -3.70
CA GLU A 94 -4.27 8.19 -3.17
C GLU A 94 -3.18 7.15 -2.85
N ARG A 95 -3.23 6.63 -1.62
CA ARG A 95 -2.22 5.71 -1.11
C ARG A 95 -2.80 4.40 -0.62
N ARG A 96 -4.14 4.25 -0.67
CA ARG A 96 -4.85 3.05 -0.24
C ARG A 96 -5.74 2.53 -1.35
N PHE A 97 -5.55 1.27 -1.67
CA PHE A 97 -6.29 0.54 -2.70
C PHE A 97 -6.93 -0.68 -2.07
N SER A 98 -8.12 -1.05 -2.52
CA SER A 98 -8.80 -2.24 -2.05
C SER A 98 -9.55 -2.93 -3.17
N SER A 99 -9.61 -4.25 -3.10
CA SER A 99 -10.42 -5.07 -4.00
C SER A 99 -10.95 -6.26 -3.23
N ASP A 100 -12.14 -6.72 -3.61
CA ASP A 100 -12.71 -7.96 -3.11
C ASP A 100 -12.51 -9.10 -4.11
N HIS A 101 -12.47 -10.32 -3.60
CA HIS A 101 -12.37 -11.52 -4.41
C HIS A 101 -13.02 -12.72 -3.74
N TYR A 102 -13.57 -13.61 -4.57
CA TYR A 102 -14.29 -14.79 -4.11
C TYR A 102 -13.52 -16.07 -4.44
N TYR A 103 -13.16 -16.83 -3.41
CA TYR A 103 -12.57 -18.16 -3.53
C TYR A 103 -13.61 -19.25 -3.34
N SER A 104 -13.90 -19.99 -4.39
CA SER A 104 -14.83 -21.15 -4.37
C SER A 104 -14.17 -22.41 -3.80
N ARG A 105 -12.86 -22.50 -3.84
CA ARG A 105 -12.09 -23.70 -3.47
C ARG A 105 -11.13 -23.45 -2.33
N ALA A 106 -10.89 -24.49 -1.54
CA ALA A 106 -9.81 -24.50 -0.57
C ALA A 106 -8.45 -24.48 -1.28
N GLY A 107 -7.48 -23.79 -0.67
CA GLY A 107 -6.13 -23.67 -1.24
C GLY A 107 -5.22 -22.76 -0.41
N ASN A 108 -3.96 -22.70 -0.83
CA ASN A 108 -3.01 -21.70 -0.38
C ASN A 108 -2.77 -20.74 -1.54
N TYR A 109 -3.19 -19.51 -1.41
CA TYR A 109 -3.13 -18.49 -2.44
C TYR A 109 -2.07 -17.44 -2.09
N ASN A 110 -1.19 -17.11 -3.04
CA ASN A 110 -0.18 -16.07 -2.92
C ASN A 110 -0.64 -14.83 -3.68
N ILE A 111 -1.56 -14.11 -3.07
CA ILE A 111 -2.14 -12.88 -3.64
C ILE A 111 -1.03 -11.87 -3.85
N ARG A 112 -0.97 -11.26 -5.03
CA ARG A 112 0.02 -10.23 -5.38
C ARG A 112 -0.69 -8.96 -5.80
N ALA A 113 -0.23 -7.83 -5.25
CA ALA A 113 -0.62 -6.50 -5.67
C ALA A 113 0.55 -5.84 -6.39
N THR A 114 0.32 -5.29 -7.57
CA THR A 114 1.29 -4.56 -8.36
C THR A 114 0.76 -3.15 -8.63
N LEU A 115 1.43 -2.15 -8.08
CA LEU A 115 1.08 -0.74 -8.24
C LEU A 115 1.89 -0.14 -9.38
N MET A 116 1.23 0.58 -10.27
CA MET A 116 1.80 1.11 -11.50
C MET A 116 1.47 2.59 -11.68
N ALA A 117 2.42 3.34 -12.24
CA ALA A 117 2.21 4.68 -12.77
C ALA A 117 2.50 4.66 -14.27
N GLN A 118 1.57 5.03 -15.11
CA GLN A 118 1.75 5.09 -16.58
C GLN A 118 2.47 3.83 -17.14
N ASN A 119 2.00 2.64 -16.79
CA ASN A 119 2.57 1.33 -17.16
C ASN A 119 3.95 0.99 -16.55
N LYS A 120 4.48 1.84 -15.68
CA LYS A 120 5.72 1.57 -14.95
C LYS A 120 5.40 1.03 -13.55
N VAL A 121 5.94 -0.13 -13.19
CA VAL A 121 5.81 -0.70 -11.84
C VAL A 121 6.51 0.20 -10.82
N ILE A 122 5.76 0.66 -9.83
CA ILE A 122 6.22 1.49 -8.71
C ILE A 122 6.58 0.61 -7.51
N ALA A 123 5.70 -0.33 -7.18
CA ALA A 123 5.88 -1.25 -6.08
C ALA A 123 5.06 -2.53 -6.30
N THR A 124 5.57 -3.63 -5.79
CA THR A 124 4.87 -4.92 -5.78
C THR A 124 5.05 -5.56 -4.42
N ASN A 125 3.99 -6.16 -3.91
CA ASN A 125 4.06 -6.99 -2.70
C ASN A 125 2.95 -8.04 -2.72
N GLY A 126 3.02 -9.02 -1.83
CA GLY A 126 2.06 -10.11 -1.77
C GLY A 126 1.66 -10.48 -0.35
N PHE A 127 0.63 -11.30 -0.29
CA PHE A 127 0.09 -11.85 0.95
C PHE A 127 -0.30 -13.31 0.74
N ARG A 128 0.09 -14.18 1.68
CA ARG A 128 -0.31 -15.59 1.65
C ARG A 128 -1.61 -15.78 2.42
N LEU A 129 -2.67 -16.19 1.69
CA LEU A 129 -3.98 -16.53 2.22
C LEU A 129 -4.12 -18.06 2.31
N VAL A 130 -4.68 -18.55 3.41
CA VAL A 130 -5.05 -19.96 3.56
C VAL A 130 -6.57 -20.07 3.59
N VAL A 131 -7.14 -20.71 2.57
CA VAL A 131 -8.55 -21.07 2.52
C VAL A 131 -8.69 -22.57 2.78
N ARG A 132 -9.30 -22.94 3.88
CA ARG A 132 -9.56 -24.33 4.26
C ARG A 132 -10.85 -24.82 3.62
N GLN A 133 -11.00 -26.12 3.50
CA GLN A 133 -12.25 -26.70 3.06
C GLN A 133 -13.33 -26.42 4.11
N GLY A 134 -14.48 -25.91 3.67
CA GLY A 134 -15.68 -25.81 4.49
C GLY A 134 -16.19 -27.18 4.89
N LEU A 135 -16.91 -27.25 5.99
CA LEU A 135 -17.61 -28.48 6.36
C LEU A 135 -18.67 -28.81 5.28
N PRO A 136 -18.82 -30.07 4.91
CA PRO A 136 -19.96 -30.48 4.08
C PRO A 136 -21.24 -30.05 4.80
N THR A 137 -22.12 -29.37 4.11
CA THR A 137 -23.48 -29.12 4.61
C THR A 137 -24.16 -30.47 4.73
N ASP A 138 -24.58 -30.87 5.92
CA ASP A 138 -25.36 -32.12 6.11
C ASP A 138 -26.72 -31.94 5.37
N PRO A 139 -27.04 -32.78 4.37
CA PRO A 139 -28.33 -32.69 3.68
C PRO A 139 -29.54 -32.84 4.60
N ARG A 140 -29.32 -33.23 5.86
CA ARG A 140 -30.34 -33.38 6.88
C ARG A 140 -30.46 -32.19 7.83
N ASP A 141 -29.60 -31.16 7.64
CA ASP A 141 -29.69 -29.93 8.43
C ASP A 141 -31.01 -29.23 8.12
N PRO A 142 -31.92 -29.05 9.10
CA PRO A 142 -33.22 -28.41 8.88
C PRO A 142 -33.10 -26.94 8.44
N GLY A 143 -31.88 -26.36 8.45
CA GLY A 143 -31.57 -25.04 7.90
C GLY A 143 -31.17 -25.04 6.43
N ASP A 144 -31.04 -26.21 5.78
CA ASP A 144 -30.72 -26.31 4.36
C ASP A 144 -31.99 -26.26 3.52
N PRO A 145 -32.27 -25.21 2.74
CA PRO A 145 -33.46 -25.10 1.91
C PRO A 145 -33.50 -26.12 0.76
N GLY A 146 -32.41 -26.87 0.50
CA GLY A 146 -32.30 -27.89 -0.52
C GLY A 146 -32.80 -29.27 -0.10
N GLY A 147 -32.94 -29.56 1.20
CA GLY A 147 -33.27 -30.90 1.71
C GLY A 147 -34.74 -31.31 1.68
N ALA A 148 -35.63 -30.47 1.18
CA ALA A 148 -37.08 -30.71 1.22
C ALA A 148 -37.67 -31.40 -0.02
N ALA A 149 -36.89 -31.61 -1.11
CA ALA A 149 -37.42 -32.00 -2.40
C ALA A 149 -37.56 -33.51 -2.63
N ASP A 150 -36.96 -34.40 -1.80
CA ASP A 150 -36.93 -35.85 -2.10
C ASP A 150 -37.77 -36.74 -1.16
N ARG A 151 -38.82 -36.20 -0.59
CA ARG A 151 -39.78 -37.03 0.14
C ARG A 151 -40.98 -37.33 -0.76
N GLU A 152 -40.84 -38.26 -1.69
CA GLU A 152 -41.96 -38.89 -2.33
C GLU A 152 -42.67 -39.83 -1.33
N PRO A 153 -43.99 -39.73 -1.15
CA PRO A 153 -44.74 -40.69 -0.34
C PRO A 153 -45.00 -41.96 -1.11
N SER A 154 -44.62 -43.08 -0.55
CA SER A 154 -45.02 -44.44 -1.00
C SER A 154 -46.49 -44.72 -0.75
#